data_7096520b40a8891a397970e8683b33f4
#
_entry.id   7096520b40a8891a397970e8683b33f4
#
_cell.length_a   1.000
_cell.length_b   1.000
_cell.length_c   1.000
_cell.angle_alpha   90.00
_cell.angle_beta   90.00
_cell.angle_gamma   90.00
#
_symmetry.space_group_name_H-M   'P 1'
#
loop_
_entity.id
_entity.type
_entity.pdbx_description
1 polymer ?
#
loop_
_entity_poly.entity_id
_entity_poly.type
_entity_poly.pdbx_seq_one_letter_code
_entity_poly.pdbx_strand_id
1 'polypeptide(L)'
;MHTPTRTSGPRASRLIVASLAALAIVGLTACSSASSATPGETSEPAANESPFDLTSANVEDRVRIDPVPEAVEALEESGFAPVQDGKLTVAHSAYEPPLGFLAEDDNRTLLGVEPDIAQLVADGLGLEYAPENVAWADWPLGVESGKYDAVVSNVTVTEERKDIFDFAVHRNDVIAFAVQADSEIDAIDGPEDVAGLKVAVGSGTNQEKILLDWFAENEKNGLEPGEPVYFEDNAAANLALASGRIDATFGPNPTAAYRVATTGESKIVGSLNGGFPENAQIGVTTAKGNGLVDPVAIVLNHAIESGDYAKVLERWELEDESVDEALVNPPGRPRED
;
A
#
# COMPACT_ATOMS: atom_id res chain seq x y z
N MET A 1 24.89 41.83 -37.10
CA MET A 1 24.46 43.20 -37.46
C MET A 1 23.01 43.38 -37.10
N HIS A 2 22.75 44.37 -36.26
CA HIS A 2 21.51 45.04 -35.81
C HIS A 2 20.85 44.47 -34.53
N THR A 3 21.33 44.93 -33.40
CA THR A 3 20.54 45.54 -32.30
C THR A 3 20.40 47.05 -32.61
N PRO A 4 19.56 47.86 -31.93
CA PRO A 4 18.91 47.79 -30.61
C PRO A 4 17.45 48.31 -30.64
N THR A 5 16.69 48.40 -29.55
CA THR A 5 16.59 49.55 -28.63
C THR A 5 15.61 49.32 -27.48
N ARG A 6 16.03 49.80 -26.31
CA ARG A 6 15.23 50.02 -25.09
C ARG A 6 14.29 51.21 -25.26
N THR A 7 13.13 51.18 -24.58
CA THR A 7 12.49 52.38 -24.03
C THR A 7 11.91 52.13 -22.66
N SER A 8 12.30 53.01 -21.76
CA SER A 8 11.98 53.07 -20.33
C SER A 8 10.91 54.15 -20.05
N GLY A 9 10.10 53.91 -18.99
CA GLY A 9 9.57 54.90 -18.08
C GLY A 9 8.07 55.21 -18.14
N PRO A 10 7.45 55.89 -17.13
CA PRO A 10 7.89 56.03 -15.75
C PRO A 10 6.86 55.69 -14.68
N ARG A 11 7.33 55.71 -13.44
CA ARG A 11 6.61 55.64 -12.16
C ARG A 11 5.61 56.80 -11.96
N ALA A 12 4.49 56.49 -11.27
CA ALA A 12 3.74 57.52 -10.52
C ALA A 12 3.24 56.93 -9.19
N SER A 13 3.86 57.39 -8.11
CA SER A 13 3.40 57.26 -6.73
C SER A 13 2.23 58.20 -6.46
N ARG A 14 1.22 57.83 -5.72
CA ARG A 14 0.38 58.75 -4.92
C ARG A 14 -0.02 58.11 -3.56
N LEU A 15 0.54 58.74 -2.56
CA LEU A 15 0.14 58.73 -1.14
C LEU A 15 -1.18 59.53 -0.93
N ILE A 16 -1.74 59.36 0.28
CA ILE A 16 -2.66 60.23 1.07
C ILE A 16 -3.95 59.50 1.41
N VAL A 17 -4.53 59.45 2.60
CA VAL A 17 -4.34 60.00 3.97
C VAL A 17 -5.26 59.21 4.92
N ALA A 18 -4.88 59.13 6.17
CA ALA A 18 -5.64 58.61 7.29
C ALA A 18 -6.80 59.52 7.68
N SER A 19 -7.86 58.95 8.24
CA SER A 19 -8.79 59.67 9.16
C SER A 19 -9.33 58.72 10.22
N LEU A 20 -8.95 58.99 11.47
CA LEU A 20 -9.59 58.53 12.69
C LEU A 20 -10.95 59.20 12.88
N ALA A 21 -11.94 58.47 13.34
CA ALA A 21 -13.04 59.04 14.13
C ALA A 21 -13.52 57.98 15.15
N ALA A 22 -13.23 58.24 16.42
CA ALA A 22 -13.78 57.55 17.56
C ALA A 22 -15.12 58.19 17.94
N LEU A 23 -16.16 57.40 18.22
CA LEU A 23 -17.30 57.83 19.02
C LEU A 23 -17.77 56.66 19.88
N ALA A 24 -17.65 56.84 21.18
CA ALA A 24 -18.25 56.03 22.21
C ALA A 24 -19.69 56.42 22.46
N ILE A 25 -20.62 55.46 22.57
CA ILE A 25 -21.93 55.68 23.25
C ILE A 25 -22.24 54.45 24.07
N VAL A 26 -22.58 54.74 25.33
CA VAL A 26 -22.91 53.87 26.46
C VAL A 26 -24.39 53.42 26.39
N GLY A 27 -24.63 52.14 26.74
CA GLY A 27 -25.73 51.67 27.58
C GLY A 27 -27.05 51.33 26.92
N LEU A 28 -27.46 50.07 27.12
CA LEU A 28 -28.64 49.73 27.92
C LEU A 28 -28.90 48.20 27.78
N THR A 29 -28.89 47.55 28.90
CA THR A 29 -29.35 46.17 29.11
C THR A 29 -30.82 46.01 28.79
N ALA A 30 -31.11 45.00 27.92
CA ALA A 30 -32.44 44.38 27.92
C ALA A 30 -32.29 42.88 27.63
N CYS A 31 -32.57 42.06 28.61
CA CYS A 31 -32.76 40.64 28.48
C CYS A 31 -33.90 40.31 27.51
N SER A 32 -33.62 39.62 26.45
CA SER A 32 -34.62 38.92 25.66
C SER A 32 -34.01 37.62 25.20
N SER A 33 -34.46 36.53 25.80
CA SER A 33 -34.16 35.15 25.40
C SER A 33 -34.77 34.87 24.04
N ALA A 34 -33.96 34.96 23.01
CA ALA A 34 -34.27 34.39 21.70
C ALA A 34 -33.24 33.27 21.44
N SER A 35 -33.69 32.02 21.45
CA SER A 35 -32.95 30.86 20.97
C SER A 35 -32.63 31.07 19.51
N SER A 36 -31.43 31.51 19.22
CA SER A 36 -30.85 31.38 17.87
C SER A 36 -30.36 29.95 17.72
N ALA A 37 -31.11 29.15 16.95
CA ALA A 37 -30.60 27.89 16.43
C ALA A 37 -29.36 28.19 15.58
N THR A 38 -28.22 27.79 16.08
CA THR A 38 -26.98 27.69 15.30
C THR A 38 -27.22 26.67 14.18
N PRO A 39 -26.89 26.96 12.92
CA PRO A 39 -26.86 25.91 11.89
C PRO A 39 -25.93 24.82 12.36
N GLY A 40 -26.40 23.56 12.30
CA GLY A 40 -25.64 22.41 12.79
C GLY A 40 -24.23 22.41 12.18
N GLU A 41 -23.22 22.43 13.02
CA GLU A 41 -21.91 21.93 12.70
C GLU A 41 -22.13 20.46 12.36
N THR A 42 -22.01 20.12 11.09
CA THR A 42 -21.69 18.75 10.68
C THR A 42 -20.33 18.47 11.33
N SER A 43 -20.34 17.76 12.45
CA SER A 43 -19.11 17.17 12.99
C SER A 43 -18.58 16.24 11.94
N GLU A 44 -17.49 16.63 11.26
CA GLU A 44 -16.64 15.69 10.56
C GLU A 44 -16.29 14.57 11.56
N PRO A 45 -16.37 13.30 11.17
CA PRO A 45 -15.92 12.22 12.04
C PRO A 45 -14.47 12.53 12.42
N ALA A 46 -14.18 12.53 13.71
CA ALA A 46 -12.82 12.74 14.20
C ALA A 46 -11.98 11.58 13.65
N ALA A 47 -11.00 11.89 12.80
CA ALA A 47 -10.00 10.91 12.38
C ALA A 47 -9.35 10.33 13.64
N ASN A 48 -9.32 9.00 13.76
CA ASN A 48 -8.59 8.35 14.83
C ASN A 48 -7.09 8.48 14.56
N GLU A 49 -6.30 8.59 15.62
CA GLU A 49 -4.85 8.53 15.46
C GLU A 49 -4.43 7.19 14.87
N SER A 50 -3.41 7.19 14.01
CA SER A 50 -2.82 5.95 13.49
C SER A 50 -2.32 5.08 14.66
N PRO A 51 -2.55 3.76 14.63
CA PRO A 51 -1.95 2.85 15.61
C PRO A 51 -0.43 2.74 15.45
N PHE A 52 0.11 3.21 14.32
CA PHE A 52 1.53 3.12 13.98
C PHE A 52 2.23 4.48 14.08
N ASP A 53 3.51 4.48 14.44
CA ASP A 53 4.38 5.62 14.21
C ASP A 53 4.71 5.69 12.71
N LEU A 54 4.20 6.74 12.03
CA LEU A 54 4.39 6.95 10.61
C LEU A 54 5.62 7.81 10.29
N THR A 55 6.45 8.15 11.28
CA THR A 55 7.66 8.95 11.10
C THR A 55 8.89 8.09 10.78
N SER A 56 9.90 8.70 10.19
CA SER A 56 11.17 8.01 9.88
C SER A 56 11.89 7.41 11.08
N ALA A 57 11.57 7.87 12.30
CA ALA A 57 12.11 7.30 13.54
C ALA A 57 11.68 5.84 13.76
N ASN A 58 10.57 5.43 13.19
CA ASN A 58 10.03 4.07 13.27
C ASN A 58 11.04 2.98 12.86
N VAL A 59 12.03 3.30 12.00
CA VAL A 59 13.07 2.32 11.59
C VAL A 59 13.95 1.87 12.77
N GLU A 60 14.03 2.66 13.84
CA GLU A 60 14.84 2.30 15.02
C GLU A 60 14.22 1.12 15.79
N ASP A 61 12.92 0.90 15.63
CA ASP A 61 12.17 -0.17 16.28
C ASP A 61 12.06 -1.45 15.45
N ARG A 62 12.72 -1.51 14.29
CA ARG A 62 12.73 -2.71 13.45
C ARG A 62 13.29 -3.91 14.19
N VAL A 63 12.63 -5.04 14.01
CA VAL A 63 13.16 -6.33 14.50
C VAL A 63 14.43 -6.66 13.73
N ARG A 64 15.51 -6.96 14.45
CA ARG A 64 16.83 -7.28 13.90
C ARG A 64 17.24 -8.67 14.36
N ILE A 65 17.90 -9.42 13.50
CA ILE A 65 18.43 -10.75 13.80
C ILE A 65 19.91 -10.83 13.44
N ASP A 66 20.63 -11.76 14.07
CA ASP A 66 21.98 -12.09 13.67
C ASP A 66 21.96 -12.90 12.34
N PRO A 67 23.06 -12.90 11.56
CA PRO A 67 23.17 -13.76 10.38
C PRO A 67 22.90 -15.22 10.72
N VAL A 68 22.07 -15.88 9.92
CA VAL A 68 21.70 -17.29 10.03
C VAL A 68 22.76 -18.13 9.31
N PRO A 69 23.60 -18.89 10.02
CA PRO A 69 24.75 -19.57 9.40
C PRO A 69 24.38 -20.48 8.22
N GLU A 70 23.25 -21.20 8.32
CA GLU A 70 22.75 -22.08 7.27
C GLU A 70 22.32 -21.29 6.02
N ALA A 71 21.69 -20.13 6.21
CA ALA A 71 21.28 -19.27 5.09
C ALA A 71 22.48 -18.62 4.40
N VAL A 72 23.49 -18.21 5.18
CA VAL A 72 24.75 -17.65 4.63
C VAL A 72 25.51 -18.70 3.83
N GLU A 73 25.64 -19.95 4.35
CA GLU A 73 26.26 -21.06 3.61
C GLU A 73 25.47 -21.36 2.33
N ALA A 74 24.14 -21.45 2.40
CA ALA A 74 23.30 -21.70 1.23
C ALA A 74 23.44 -20.57 0.18
N LEU A 75 23.56 -19.31 0.63
CA LEU A 75 23.79 -18.17 -0.28
C LEU A 75 25.15 -18.27 -0.99
N GLU A 76 26.20 -18.60 -0.26
CA GLU A 76 27.55 -18.79 -0.84
C GLU A 76 27.57 -19.94 -1.85
N GLU A 77 26.89 -21.05 -1.56
CA GLU A 77 26.82 -22.23 -2.43
C GLU A 77 25.92 -22.02 -3.66
N SER A 78 24.91 -21.13 -3.58
CA SER A 78 23.96 -20.89 -4.65
C SER A 78 24.55 -20.22 -5.90
N GLY A 79 25.71 -19.57 -5.74
CA GLY A 79 26.33 -18.75 -6.77
C GLY A 79 25.62 -17.43 -7.04
N PHE A 80 24.69 -17.03 -6.16
CA PHE A 80 24.06 -15.71 -6.23
C PHE A 80 25.11 -14.60 -6.13
N ALA A 81 24.95 -13.57 -6.95
CA ALA A 81 25.79 -12.37 -6.91
C ALA A 81 24.90 -11.15 -6.72
N PRO A 82 24.98 -10.44 -5.58
CA PRO A 82 24.16 -9.27 -5.35
C PRO A 82 24.48 -8.13 -6.32
N VAL A 83 23.48 -7.31 -6.63
CA VAL A 83 23.62 -6.12 -7.49
C VAL A 83 24.67 -5.15 -6.92
N GLN A 84 24.77 -5.06 -5.61
CA GLN A 84 25.78 -4.28 -4.89
C GLN A 84 26.50 -5.19 -3.90
N ASP A 85 27.83 -5.25 -3.97
CA ASP A 85 28.63 -6.07 -3.05
C ASP A 85 28.28 -5.82 -1.58
N GLY A 86 27.97 -6.91 -0.86
CA GLY A 86 27.64 -6.88 0.56
C GLY A 86 26.26 -6.32 0.89
N LYS A 87 25.40 -6.06 -0.11
CA LYS A 87 24.05 -5.54 0.09
C LYS A 87 23.00 -6.41 -0.53
N LEU A 88 21.81 -6.40 0.04
CA LEU A 88 20.58 -6.90 -0.57
C LEU A 88 19.78 -5.71 -1.06
N THR A 89 19.74 -5.50 -2.38
CA THR A 89 18.98 -4.41 -3.00
C THR A 89 17.55 -4.87 -3.22
N VAL A 90 16.61 -4.29 -2.44
CA VAL A 90 15.21 -4.71 -2.46
C VAL A 90 14.32 -3.58 -2.97
N ALA A 91 13.54 -3.87 -4.01
CA ALA A 91 12.53 -2.97 -4.52
C ALA A 91 11.24 -3.06 -3.67
N HIS A 92 10.67 -1.91 -3.38
CA HIS A 92 9.36 -1.75 -2.75
C HIS A 92 8.54 -0.76 -3.56
N SER A 93 7.25 -1.04 -3.73
CA SER A 93 6.31 -0.04 -4.27
C SER A 93 5.56 0.56 -3.09
N ALA A 94 5.91 1.79 -2.72
CA ALA A 94 5.24 2.45 -1.61
C ALA A 94 3.74 2.58 -1.91
N TYR A 95 2.93 2.16 -0.95
CA TYR A 95 1.48 2.07 -1.05
C TYR A 95 0.82 2.79 0.15
N GLU A 96 0.30 2.06 1.12
CA GLU A 96 -0.35 2.57 2.32
C GLU A 96 0.01 1.71 3.54
N PRO A 97 -0.04 2.28 4.77
CA PRO A 97 0.07 1.47 5.98
C PRO A 97 -0.98 0.33 6.00
N PRO A 98 -0.65 -0.81 6.60
CA PRO A 98 0.61 -1.19 7.24
C PRO A 98 1.61 -1.87 6.28
N LEU A 99 1.34 -1.93 4.96
CA LEU A 99 2.18 -2.62 3.98
C LEU A 99 3.54 -1.90 3.79
N GLY A 100 3.87 -1.45 2.58
CA GLY A 100 5.05 -0.62 2.35
C GLY A 100 4.62 0.83 2.09
N PHE A 101 5.16 1.81 2.80
CA PHE A 101 4.83 3.22 2.62
C PHE A 101 6.01 4.14 2.93
N LEU A 102 5.92 5.41 2.52
CA LEU A 102 6.94 6.41 2.84
C LEU A 102 6.60 7.14 4.14
N ALA A 103 7.59 7.36 4.99
CA ALA A 103 7.43 8.11 6.22
C ALA A 103 6.89 9.52 5.96
N GLU A 104 5.98 9.99 6.82
CA GLU A 104 5.30 11.28 6.63
C GLU A 104 6.21 12.49 6.82
N ASP A 105 7.23 12.37 7.66
CA ASP A 105 8.13 13.48 8.02
C ASP A 105 9.20 13.76 6.97
N ASP A 106 9.63 12.74 6.19
CA ASP A 106 10.71 12.91 5.21
C ASP A 106 10.31 12.52 3.77
N ASN A 107 9.16 11.84 3.60
CA ASN A 107 8.66 11.33 2.33
C ASN A 107 9.70 10.50 1.54
N ARG A 108 10.53 9.77 2.25
CA ARG A 108 11.67 9.03 1.71
C ARG A 108 11.91 7.70 2.38
N THR A 109 11.88 7.65 3.71
CA THR A 109 12.14 6.43 4.48
C THR A 109 11.00 5.44 4.25
N LEU A 110 11.32 4.24 3.80
CA LEU A 110 10.36 3.16 3.61
C LEU A 110 10.04 2.50 4.94
N LEU A 111 8.76 2.42 5.28
CA LEU A 111 8.19 1.84 6.49
C LEU A 111 7.14 0.78 6.13
N GLY A 112 6.78 -0.05 7.09
CA GLY A 112 5.74 -1.08 6.94
C GLY A 112 6.28 -2.49 7.08
N VAL A 113 5.36 -3.46 7.08
CA VAL A 113 5.69 -4.88 7.22
C VAL A 113 6.65 -5.37 6.14
N GLU A 114 6.53 -4.87 4.93
CA GLU A 114 7.35 -5.32 3.79
C GLU A 114 8.80 -4.88 3.90
N PRO A 115 9.13 -3.61 4.20
CA PRO A 115 10.48 -3.20 4.54
C PRO A 115 11.06 -3.93 5.77
N ASP A 116 10.21 -4.25 6.76
CA ASP A 116 10.66 -4.96 7.96
C ASP A 116 10.99 -6.43 7.68
N ILE A 117 10.20 -7.13 6.86
CA ILE A 117 10.51 -8.47 6.35
C ILE A 117 11.80 -8.45 5.51
N ALA A 118 11.96 -7.46 4.63
CA ALA A 118 13.18 -7.32 3.84
C ALA A 118 14.43 -7.08 4.70
N GLN A 119 14.27 -6.34 5.80
CA GLN A 119 15.34 -6.15 6.79
C GLN A 119 15.73 -7.45 7.48
N LEU A 120 14.74 -8.27 7.92
CA LEU A 120 15.01 -9.59 8.50
C LEU A 120 15.77 -10.49 7.51
N VAL A 121 15.34 -10.50 6.25
CA VAL A 121 15.99 -11.28 5.20
C VAL A 121 17.44 -10.83 5.00
N ALA A 122 17.69 -9.53 4.88
CA ALA A 122 19.03 -9.00 4.71
C ALA A 122 19.93 -9.33 5.91
N ASP A 123 19.44 -9.12 7.13
CA ASP A 123 20.18 -9.44 8.37
C ASP A 123 20.55 -10.92 8.42
N GLY A 124 19.58 -11.82 8.18
CA GLY A 124 19.77 -13.26 8.22
C GLY A 124 20.74 -13.78 7.14
N LEU A 125 20.82 -13.11 6.00
CA LEU A 125 21.79 -13.39 4.93
C LEU A 125 23.16 -12.76 5.20
N GLY A 126 23.32 -11.95 6.25
CA GLY A 126 24.55 -11.22 6.54
C GLY A 126 24.84 -10.08 5.56
N LEU A 127 23.80 -9.53 4.93
CA LEU A 127 23.88 -8.43 3.97
C LEU A 127 23.32 -7.12 4.53
N GLU A 128 23.81 -5.98 4.03
CA GLU A 128 23.21 -4.69 4.33
C GLU A 128 21.91 -4.52 3.52
N TYR A 129 20.80 -4.18 4.19
CA TYR A 129 19.55 -3.87 3.52
C TYR A 129 19.64 -2.57 2.74
N ALA A 130 19.37 -2.62 1.43
CA ALA A 130 19.39 -1.47 0.52
C ALA A 130 18.02 -1.30 -0.17
N PRO A 131 17.06 -0.58 0.46
CA PRO A 131 15.73 -0.39 -0.10
C PRO A 131 15.71 0.59 -1.26
N GLU A 132 14.89 0.29 -2.28
CA GLU A 132 14.62 1.14 -3.43
C GLU A 132 13.09 1.32 -3.60
N ASN A 133 12.61 2.56 -3.59
CA ASN A 133 11.21 2.85 -3.90
C ASN A 133 11.00 2.91 -5.42
N VAL A 134 10.10 2.07 -5.93
CA VAL A 134 9.83 1.93 -7.37
C VAL A 134 8.33 1.97 -7.65
N ALA A 135 7.93 2.34 -8.88
CA ALA A 135 6.54 2.17 -9.28
C ALA A 135 6.18 0.68 -9.40
N TRP A 136 4.93 0.33 -9.07
CA TRP A 136 4.43 -1.05 -9.17
C TRP A 136 4.68 -1.67 -10.56
N ALA A 137 4.48 -0.89 -11.63
CA ALA A 137 4.67 -1.38 -12.99
C ALA A 137 6.13 -1.69 -13.35
N ASP A 138 7.11 -1.19 -12.58
CA ASP A 138 8.54 -1.28 -12.91
C ASP A 138 9.23 -2.46 -12.23
N TRP A 139 8.67 -3.02 -11.14
CA TRP A 139 9.32 -4.06 -10.38
C TRP A 139 9.58 -5.35 -11.20
N PRO A 140 8.64 -5.82 -12.07
CA PRO A 140 8.86 -7.10 -12.77
C PRO A 140 10.10 -7.06 -13.64
N LEU A 141 10.21 -6.04 -14.50
CA LEU A 141 11.37 -5.86 -15.37
C LEU A 141 12.65 -5.58 -14.57
N GLY A 142 12.51 -4.86 -13.45
CA GLY A 142 13.65 -4.52 -12.59
C GLY A 142 14.30 -5.76 -11.96
N VAL A 143 13.49 -6.70 -11.45
CA VAL A 143 13.99 -7.98 -10.90
C VAL A 143 14.50 -8.89 -12.01
N GLU A 144 13.74 -9.07 -13.10
CA GLU A 144 14.12 -9.91 -14.23
C GLU A 144 15.46 -9.47 -14.85
N SER A 145 15.69 -8.17 -14.97
CA SER A 145 16.94 -7.61 -15.54
C SER A 145 18.12 -7.55 -14.57
N GLY A 146 17.90 -7.93 -13.28
CA GLY A 146 18.94 -7.83 -12.25
C GLY A 146 19.26 -6.40 -11.84
N LYS A 147 18.31 -5.46 -11.95
CA LYS A 147 18.42 -4.11 -11.39
C LYS A 147 18.26 -4.12 -9.87
N TYR A 148 17.46 -5.05 -9.34
CA TYR A 148 17.22 -5.33 -7.93
C TYR A 148 17.46 -6.82 -7.68
N ASP A 149 17.91 -7.18 -6.49
CA ASP A 149 18.08 -8.57 -6.06
C ASP A 149 16.73 -9.24 -5.81
N ALA A 150 15.81 -8.49 -5.22
CA ALA A 150 14.48 -8.96 -4.87
C ALA A 150 13.46 -7.81 -4.90
N VAL A 151 12.18 -8.16 -4.83
CA VAL A 151 11.08 -7.26 -4.50
C VAL A 151 10.29 -7.83 -3.32
N VAL A 152 9.92 -6.94 -2.38
CA VAL A 152 9.00 -7.23 -1.28
C VAL A 152 7.95 -6.12 -1.29
N SER A 153 6.80 -6.39 -1.90
CA SER A 153 5.79 -5.38 -2.20
C SER A 153 4.39 -5.99 -2.43
N ASN A 154 3.93 -6.78 -1.46
CA ASN A 154 2.64 -7.48 -1.55
C ASN A 154 2.45 -8.25 -2.86
N VAL A 155 3.53 -8.92 -3.33
CA VAL A 155 3.50 -9.68 -4.58
C VAL A 155 2.90 -11.05 -4.34
N THR A 156 1.68 -11.25 -4.82
CA THR A 156 0.96 -12.52 -4.78
C THR A 156 1.65 -13.57 -5.64
N VAL A 157 1.80 -14.78 -5.14
CA VAL A 157 2.21 -15.96 -5.92
C VAL A 157 1.13 -16.29 -6.93
N THR A 158 1.49 -16.31 -8.22
CA THR A 158 0.63 -16.78 -9.30
C THR A 158 1.38 -17.75 -10.19
N GLU A 159 0.67 -18.72 -10.81
CA GLU A 159 1.29 -19.68 -11.72
C GLU A 159 1.92 -19.00 -12.96
N GLU A 160 1.39 -17.85 -13.35
CA GLU A 160 1.94 -17.03 -14.42
C GLU A 160 3.27 -16.37 -14.02
N ARG A 161 3.31 -15.76 -12.81
CA ARG A 161 4.52 -15.10 -12.31
C ARG A 161 5.66 -16.09 -12.06
N LYS A 162 5.34 -17.34 -11.68
CA LYS A 162 6.34 -18.40 -11.50
C LYS A 162 7.08 -18.82 -12.79
N ASP A 163 6.65 -18.35 -13.95
CA ASP A 163 7.46 -18.54 -15.17
C ASP A 163 8.73 -17.73 -15.17
N ILE A 164 8.74 -16.58 -14.51
CA ILE A 164 9.80 -15.57 -14.57
C ILE A 164 10.44 -15.34 -13.19
N PHE A 165 9.73 -15.64 -12.11
CA PHE A 165 10.16 -15.36 -10.74
C PHE A 165 10.11 -16.61 -9.86
N ASP A 166 10.90 -16.55 -8.78
CA ASP A 166 10.81 -17.48 -7.65
C ASP A 166 10.33 -16.71 -6.42
N PHE A 167 9.62 -17.41 -5.52
CA PHE A 167 8.96 -16.85 -4.36
C PHE A 167 9.32 -17.61 -3.09
N ALA A 168 9.71 -16.90 -2.04
CA ALA A 168 9.72 -17.40 -0.66
C ALA A 168 8.60 -16.70 0.08
N VAL A 169 7.54 -17.44 0.46
CA VAL A 169 6.32 -16.83 1.02
C VAL A 169 6.51 -16.42 2.47
N HIS A 170 5.85 -15.33 2.83
CA HIS A 170 5.92 -14.78 4.19
C HIS A 170 4.58 -14.29 4.74
N ARG A 171 3.48 -14.34 3.97
CA ARG A 171 2.17 -13.89 4.43
C ARG A 171 1.05 -14.48 3.57
N ASN A 172 -0.11 -14.77 4.17
CA ASN A 172 -1.31 -15.08 3.41
C ASN A 172 -1.82 -13.83 2.70
N ASP A 173 -2.36 -14.00 1.49
CA ASP A 173 -2.88 -12.88 0.71
C ASP A 173 -4.38 -12.74 0.93
N VAL A 174 -4.80 -11.70 1.62
CA VAL A 174 -6.21 -11.34 1.80
C VAL A 174 -6.47 -10.02 1.10
N ILE A 175 -7.49 -10.01 0.25
CA ILE A 175 -7.96 -8.83 -0.49
C ILE A 175 -9.40 -8.52 -0.11
N ALA A 176 -9.78 -7.23 -0.19
CA ALA A 176 -11.07 -6.78 0.29
C ALA A 176 -11.73 -5.74 -0.62
N PHE A 177 -13.05 -5.79 -0.65
CA PHE A 177 -13.88 -4.71 -1.15
C PHE A 177 -14.22 -3.74 -0.03
N ALA A 178 -13.97 -2.44 -0.25
CA ALA A 178 -14.39 -1.38 0.65
C ALA A 178 -15.28 -0.38 -0.09
N VAL A 179 -16.33 0.07 0.59
CA VAL A 179 -17.32 1.05 0.10
C VAL A 179 -17.40 2.22 1.07
N GLN A 180 -18.11 3.30 0.71
CA GLN A 180 -18.39 4.39 1.66
C GLN A 180 -19.08 3.85 2.92
N ALA A 181 -18.82 4.45 4.07
CA ALA A 181 -19.36 3.99 5.35
C ALA A 181 -20.90 3.99 5.37
N ASP A 182 -21.55 4.93 4.66
CA ASP A 182 -22.99 5.08 4.54
C ASP A 182 -23.58 4.43 3.28
N SER A 183 -22.76 3.67 2.51
CA SER A 183 -23.23 2.92 1.34
C SER A 183 -24.31 1.92 1.70
N GLU A 184 -25.30 1.74 0.81
CA GLU A 184 -26.33 0.69 0.92
C GLU A 184 -25.79 -0.71 0.54
N ILE A 185 -24.56 -0.81 0.02
CA ILE A 185 -23.91 -2.10 -0.27
C ILE A 185 -23.44 -2.69 1.07
N ASP A 186 -24.03 -3.82 1.45
CA ASP A 186 -23.73 -4.48 2.73
C ASP A 186 -22.83 -5.71 2.58
N ALA A 187 -22.80 -6.35 1.38
CA ALA A 187 -21.96 -7.49 1.09
C ALA A 187 -21.54 -7.51 -0.39
N ILE A 188 -20.33 -8.00 -0.65
CA ILE A 188 -19.82 -8.39 -1.96
C ILE A 188 -19.16 -9.76 -1.77
N ASP A 189 -19.89 -10.82 -2.13
CA ASP A 189 -19.47 -12.21 -1.94
C ASP A 189 -19.23 -12.94 -3.29
N GLY A 190 -19.68 -12.35 -4.40
CA GLY A 190 -19.57 -12.96 -5.72
C GLY A 190 -19.68 -11.98 -6.88
N PRO A 191 -19.56 -12.51 -8.12
CA PRO A 191 -19.58 -11.68 -9.33
C PRO A 191 -20.87 -10.85 -9.47
N GLU A 192 -22.04 -11.40 -9.11
CA GLU A 192 -23.31 -10.71 -9.21
C GLU A 192 -23.40 -9.43 -8.36
N ASP A 193 -22.67 -9.39 -7.23
CA ASP A 193 -22.70 -8.25 -6.31
C ASP A 193 -21.92 -7.03 -6.84
N VAL A 194 -21.05 -7.24 -7.81
CA VAL A 194 -20.31 -6.15 -8.49
C VAL A 194 -20.91 -5.75 -9.83
N ALA A 195 -22.10 -6.29 -10.18
CA ALA A 195 -22.77 -5.97 -11.42
C ALA A 195 -23.13 -4.47 -11.51
N GLY A 196 -22.64 -3.80 -12.56
CA GLY A 196 -22.87 -2.38 -12.80
C GLY A 196 -22.07 -1.43 -11.90
N LEU A 197 -21.27 -1.93 -10.95
CA LEU A 197 -20.46 -1.09 -10.07
C LEU A 197 -19.20 -0.55 -10.76
N LYS A 198 -18.79 0.65 -10.36
CA LYS A 198 -17.47 1.24 -10.64
C LYS A 198 -16.52 0.89 -9.52
N VAL A 199 -15.55 0.03 -9.82
CA VAL A 199 -14.63 -0.49 -8.81
C VAL A 199 -13.21 -0.03 -9.10
N ALA A 200 -12.59 0.72 -8.16
CA ALA A 200 -11.17 1.05 -8.27
C ALA A 200 -10.32 -0.17 -7.97
N VAL A 201 -9.35 -0.44 -8.83
CA VAL A 201 -8.41 -1.54 -8.71
C VAL A 201 -7.04 -1.15 -9.28
N GLY A 202 -5.96 -1.73 -8.74
CA GLY A 202 -4.61 -1.51 -9.25
C GLY A 202 -4.35 -2.27 -10.53
N SER A 203 -3.81 -1.62 -11.55
CA SER A 203 -3.47 -2.28 -12.82
C SER A 203 -2.29 -3.24 -12.67
N GLY A 204 -2.33 -4.40 -13.36
CA GLY A 204 -1.30 -5.45 -13.33
C GLY A 204 -1.30 -6.28 -12.04
N THR A 205 -2.36 -6.16 -11.22
CA THR A 205 -2.51 -6.92 -9.97
C THR A 205 -3.33 -8.19 -10.17
N ASN A 206 -3.23 -9.14 -9.23
CA ASN A 206 -4.11 -10.30 -9.17
C ASN A 206 -5.57 -9.91 -8.89
N GLN A 207 -5.79 -8.84 -8.11
CA GLN A 207 -7.12 -8.28 -7.85
C GLN A 207 -7.79 -7.81 -9.15
N GLU A 208 -7.05 -7.12 -10.01
CA GLU A 208 -7.57 -6.72 -11.31
C GLU A 208 -8.05 -7.92 -12.12
N LYS A 209 -7.23 -8.99 -12.19
CA LYS A 209 -7.60 -10.20 -12.92
C LYS A 209 -8.87 -10.84 -12.35
N ILE A 210 -8.98 -10.98 -11.03
CA ILE A 210 -10.19 -11.51 -10.37
C ILE A 210 -11.42 -10.65 -10.71
N LEU A 211 -11.29 -9.33 -10.62
CA LEU A 211 -12.38 -8.41 -10.90
C LEU A 211 -12.84 -8.48 -12.37
N LEU A 212 -11.90 -8.55 -13.30
CA LEU A 212 -12.21 -8.67 -14.73
C LEU A 212 -12.88 -10.01 -15.07
N ASP A 213 -12.46 -11.11 -14.41
CA ASP A 213 -13.13 -12.41 -14.55
C ASP A 213 -14.59 -12.33 -14.06
N TRP A 214 -14.83 -11.67 -12.93
CA TRP A 214 -16.18 -11.47 -12.41
C TRP A 214 -17.04 -10.61 -13.34
N PHE A 215 -16.48 -9.57 -13.92
CA PHE A 215 -17.20 -8.75 -14.91
C PHE A 215 -17.55 -9.54 -16.18
N ALA A 216 -16.62 -10.37 -16.66
CA ALA A 216 -16.86 -11.24 -17.82
C ALA A 216 -17.92 -12.32 -17.51
N GLU A 217 -17.95 -12.84 -16.29
CA GLU A 217 -18.99 -13.76 -15.84
C GLU A 217 -20.37 -13.08 -15.79
N ASN A 218 -20.46 -11.85 -15.28
CA ASN A 218 -21.68 -11.06 -15.26
C ASN A 218 -22.24 -10.84 -16.68
N GLU A 219 -21.37 -10.43 -17.62
CA GLU A 219 -21.76 -10.24 -19.02
C GLU A 219 -22.29 -11.55 -19.63
N LYS A 220 -21.61 -12.67 -19.39
CA LYS A 220 -22.03 -13.99 -19.87
C LYS A 220 -23.39 -14.41 -19.28
N ASN A 221 -23.68 -14.03 -18.04
CA ASN A 221 -24.94 -14.31 -17.36
C ASN A 221 -26.05 -13.29 -17.67
N GLY A 222 -25.77 -12.28 -18.52
CA GLY A 222 -26.73 -11.25 -18.93
C GLY A 222 -26.97 -10.17 -17.89
N LEU A 223 -26.07 -10.04 -16.92
CA LEU A 223 -26.00 -8.93 -15.98
C LEU A 223 -25.19 -7.78 -16.59
N GLU A 224 -25.38 -6.56 -16.07
CA GLU A 224 -24.55 -5.43 -16.44
C GLU A 224 -23.11 -5.67 -15.93
N PRO A 225 -22.08 -5.70 -16.80
CA PRO A 225 -20.72 -5.80 -16.31
C PRO A 225 -20.36 -4.54 -15.51
N GLY A 226 -19.51 -4.69 -14.48
CA GLY A 226 -18.98 -3.54 -13.79
C GLY A 226 -17.94 -2.79 -14.62
N GLU A 227 -17.45 -1.67 -14.09
CA GLU A 227 -16.43 -0.83 -14.72
C GLU A 227 -15.16 -0.79 -13.83
N PRO A 228 -14.00 -1.32 -14.28
CA PRO A 228 -12.75 -1.15 -13.53
C PRO A 228 -12.27 0.30 -13.68
N VAL A 229 -11.93 0.95 -12.58
CA VAL A 229 -11.43 2.33 -12.58
C VAL A 229 -9.99 2.34 -12.05
N TYR A 230 -9.10 2.96 -12.80
CA TYR A 230 -7.68 3.01 -12.48
C TYR A 230 -7.28 4.41 -12.03
N PHE A 231 -6.48 4.48 -10.96
CA PHE A 231 -5.92 5.72 -10.43
C PHE A 231 -4.39 5.63 -10.40
N GLU A 232 -3.73 6.77 -10.49
CA GLU A 232 -2.26 6.83 -10.41
C GLU A 232 -1.76 6.58 -8.99
N ASP A 233 -2.58 6.91 -7.98
CA ASP A 233 -2.28 6.70 -6.57
C ASP A 233 -3.55 6.41 -5.74
N ASN A 234 -3.36 5.90 -4.53
CA ASN A 234 -4.45 5.52 -3.64
C ASN A 234 -5.20 6.72 -3.06
N ALA A 235 -4.53 7.86 -2.86
CA ALA A 235 -5.20 9.05 -2.34
C ALA A 235 -6.28 9.52 -3.33
N ALA A 236 -5.99 9.46 -4.64
CA ALA A 236 -6.97 9.77 -5.68
C ALA A 236 -8.13 8.76 -5.70
N ALA A 237 -7.86 7.45 -5.51
CA ALA A 237 -8.88 6.41 -5.41
C ALA A 237 -9.77 6.61 -4.18
N ASN A 238 -9.16 6.89 -3.03
CA ASN A 238 -9.88 7.13 -1.77
C ASN A 238 -10.78 8.38 -1.85
N LEU A 239 -10.27 9.46 -2.45
CA LEU A 239 -11.08 10.67 -2.69
C LEU A 239 -12.22 10.39 -3.68
N ALA A 240 -12.00 9.54 -4.69
CA ALA A 240 -13.05 9.14 -5.62
C ALA A 240 -14.14 8.33 -4.92
N LEU A 241 -13.77 7.42 -4.01
CA LEU A 241 -14.70 6.68 -3.17
C LEU A 241 -15.48 7.64 -2.26
N ALA A 242 -14.81 8.48 -1.48
CA ALA A 242 -15.43 9.43 -0.55
C ALA A 242 -16.39 10.40 -1.24
N SER A 243 -16.12 10.77 -2.51
CA SER A 243 -16.99 11.65 -3.31
C SER A 243 -18.09 10.92 -4.09
N GLY A 244 -18.21 9.60 -4.02
CA GLY A 244 -19.18 8.80 -4.76
C GLY A 244 -18.94 8.76 -6.28
N ARG A 245 -17.71 9.01 -6.74
CA ARG A 245 -17.34 8.85 -8.16
C ARG A 245 -17.12 7.39 -8.54
N ILE A 246 -16.78 6.56 -7.58
CA ILE A 246 -16.72 5.11 -7.65
C ILE A 246 -17.54 4.51 -6.53
N ASP A 247 -17.99 3.28 -6.71
CA ASP A 247 -18.85 2.58 -5.76
C ASP A 247 -18.05 1.79 -4.73
N ALA A 248 -16.90 1.23 -5.14
CA ALA A 248 -16.03 0.43 -4.29
C ALA A 248 -14.55 0.58 -4.67
N THR A 249 -13.68 0.22 -3.73
CA THR A 249 -12.26 -0.10 -3.98
C THR A 249 -12.04 -1.58 -3.77
N PHE A 250 -11.13 -2.19 -4.55
CA PHE A 250 -10.75 -3.59 -4.41
C PHE A 250 -9.22 -3.70 -4.36
N GLY A 251 -8.68 -4.10 -3.22
CA GLY A 251 -7.25 -4.10 -2.97
C GLY A 251 -6.87 -4.91 -1.73
N PRO A 252 -5.61 -4.80 -1.24
CA PRO A 252 -5.16 -5.51 -0.05
C PRO A 252 -6.02 -5.21 1.17
N ASN A 253 -6.47 -6.26 1.87
CA ASN A 253 -7.28 -6.13 3.08
C ASN A 253 -6.60 -5.28 4.17
N PRO A 254 -5.30 -5.44 4.46
CA PRO A 254 -4.64 -4.66 5.52
C PRO A 254 -4.79 -3.15 5.35
N THR A 255 -4.63 -2.65 4.12
CA THR A 255 -4.74 -1.20 3.86
C THR A 255 -6.19 -0.73 3.93
N ALA A 256 -7.14 -1.54 3.50
CA ALA A 256 -8.57 -1.23 3.66
C ALA A 256 -8.96 -1.19 5.14
N ALA A 257 -8.52 -2.17 5.95
CA ALA A 257 -8.77 -2.22 7.39
C ALA A 257 -8.16 -1.00 8.11
N TYR A 258 -6.92 -0.65 7.79
CA TYR A 258 -6.25 0.55 8.32
C TYR A 258 -7.07 1.82 8.03
N ARG A 259 -7.53 2.03 6.79
CA ARG A 259 -8.36 3.19 6.44
C ARG A 259 -9.68 3.22 7.19
N VAL A 260 -10.36 2.08 7.29
CA VAL A 260 -11.60 1.99 8.08
C VAL A 260 -11.35 2.40 9.52
N ALA A 261 -10.26 1.92 10.14
CA ALA A 261 -9.94 2.20 11.52
C ALA A 261 -9.57 3.68 11.77
N THR A 262 -8.84 4.30 10.83
CA THR A 262 -8.29 5.66 11.01
C THR A 262 -9.23 6.76 10.53
N THR A 263 -9.98 6.55 9.45
CA THR A 263 -10.85 7.60 8.89
C THR A 263 -12.33 7.42 9.23
N GLY A 264 -12.80 6.18 9.36
CA GLY A 264 -14.22 5.88 9.53
C GLY A 264 -15.09 6.23 8.31
N GLU A 265 -14.48 6.62 7.19
CA GLU A 265 -15.19 7.06 5.98
C GLU A 265 -15.61 5.90 5.07
N SER A 266 -15.10 4.70 5.32
CA SER A 266 -15.39 3.50 4.55
C SER A 266 -15.70 2.31 5.45
N LYS A 267 -16.29 1.25 4.86
CA LYS A 267 -16.50 -0.06 5.49
C LYS A 267 -16.07 -1.15 4.53
N ILE A 268 -15.53 -2.26 5.06
CA ILE A 268 -15.27 -3.48 4.30
C ILE A 268 -16.59 -4.24 4.17
N VAL A 269 -16.90 -4.68 2.95
CA VAL A 269 -18.15 -5.39 2.61
C VAL A 269 -17.92 -6.76 1.99
N GLY A 270 -16.68 -7.18 1.83
CA GLY A 270 -16.31 -8.50 1.35
C GLY A 270 -14.82 -8.68 1.37
N SER A 271 -14.36 -9.89 1.63
CA SER A 271 -12.95 -10.25 1.55
C SER A 271 -12.81 -11.65 0.98
N LEU A 272 -11.73 -11.86 0.22
CA LEU A 272 -11.39 -13.14 -0.36
C LEU A 272 -9.87 -13.32 -0.38
N ASN A 273 -9.43 -14.56 -0.65
CA ASN A 273 -8.02 -14.83 -0.85
C ASN A 273 -7.54 -14.27 -2.19
N GLY A 274 -6.34 -13.68 -2.22
CA GLY A 274 -5.77 -13.08 -3.43
C GLY A 274 -5.49 -14.04 -4.58
N GLY A 275 -5.58 -15.36 -4.33
CA GLY A 275 -5.50 -16.41 -5.33
C GLY A 275 -6.85 -16.90 -5.87
N PHE A 276 -7.96 -16.26 -5.45
CA PHE A 276 -9.30 -16.72 -5.78
C PHE A 276 -9.44 -17.26 -7.23
N PRO A 277 -10.10 -18.46 -7.44
CA PRO A 277 -10.83 -19.26 -6.43
C PRO A 277 -9.93 -20.12 -5.50
N GLU A 278 -8.64 -20.21 -5.78
CA GLU A 278 -7.66 -20.92 -4.94
C GLU A 278 -7.05 -19.99 -3.89
N ASN A 279 -6.26 -20.56 -2.98
CA ASN A 279 -5.48 -19.78 -2.05
C ASN A 279 -4.16 -19.33 -2.67
N ALA A 280 -3.71 -18.14 -2.36
CA ALA A 280 -2.37 -17.66 -2.67
C ALA A 280 -1.74 -16.96 -1.47
N GLN A 281 -0.44 -16.79 -1.52
CA GLN A 281 0.37 -16.16 -0.49
C GLN A 281 1.21 -15.04 -1.10
N ILE A 282 1.67 -14.14 -0.26
CA ILE A 282 2.60 -13.07 -0.59
C ILE A 282 4.02 -13.57 -0.35
N GLY A 283 4.93 -13.29 -1.28
CA GLY A 283 6.31 -13.74 -1.15
C GLY A 283 7.37 -12.69 -1.45
N VAL A 284 8.53 -12.86 -0.82
CA VAL A 284 9.77 -12.26 -1.31
C VAL A 284 10.01 -12.83 -2.70
N THR A 285 10.06 -11.95 -3.68
CA THR A 285 10.11 -12.33 -5.11
C THR A 285 11.51 -12.07 -5.67
N THR A 286 12.10 -13.07 -6.30
CA THR A 286 13.44 -12.99 -6.91
C THR A 286 13.39 -13.36 -8.38
N ALA A 287 14.41 -13.03 -9.16
CA ALA A 287 14.51 -13.53 -10.53
C ALA A 287 14.63 -15.05 -10.51
N LYS A 288 13.92 -15.71 -11.44
CA LYS A 288 13.87 -17.18 -11.49
C LYS A 288 15.26 -17.78 -11.63
N GLY A 289 15.56 -18.72 -10.72
CA GLY A 289 16.81 -19.50 -10.78
C GLY A 289 18.07 -18.70 -10.50
N ASN A 290 17.97 -17.49 -9.90
CA ASN A 290 19.14 -16.70 -9.55
C ASN A 290 19.88 -17.18 -8.29
N GLY A 291 19.34 -18.19 -7.60
CA GLY A 291 19.95 -18.81 -6.40
C GLY A 291 19.63 -18.12 -5.08
N LEU A 292 18.83 -17.04 -5.06
CA LEU A 292 18.53 -16.28 -3.84
C LEU A 292 17.35 -16.84 -3.04
N VAL A 293 16.36 -17.46 -3.70
CA VAL A 293 15.08 -17.82 -3.09
C VAL A 293 15.19 -18.82 -1.93
N ASP A 294 16.03 -19.85 -2.07
CA ASP A 294 16.22 -20.88 -1.02
C ASP A 294 16.90 -20.29 0.22
N PRO A 295 18.01 -19.51 0.13
CA PRO A 295 18.57 -18.79 1.28
C PRO A 295 17.56 -17.86 1.97
N VAL A 296 16.71 -17.16 1.21
CA VAL A 296 15.64 -16.33 1.76
C VAL A 296 14.65 -17.16 2.56
N ALA A 297 14.21 -18.30 2.03
CA ALA A 297 13.29 -19.21 2.73
C ALA A 297 13.90 -19.75 4.03
N ILE A 298 15.19 -20.05 4.06
CA ILE A 298 15.90 -20.48 5.28
C ILE A 298 15.84 -19.36 6.34
N VAL A 299 16.13 -18.11 5.97
CA VAL A 299 16.05 -16.97 6.91
C VAL A 299 14.63 -16.81 7.45
N LEU A 300 13.61 -16.82 6.57
CA LEU A 300 12.23 -16.65 6.98
C LEU A 300 11.77 -17.76 7.91
N ASN A 301 12.12 -19.03 7.63
CA ASN A 301 11.80 -20.17 8.50
C ASN A 301 12.50 -20.06 9.86
N HIS A 302 13.77 -19.64 9.89
CA HIS A 302 14.47 -19.33 11.11
C HIS A 302 13.75 -18.24 11.94
N ALA A 303 13.32 -17.16 11.29
CA ALA A 303 12.60 -16.06 11.93
C ALA A 303 11.20 -16.51 12.43
N ILE A 304 10.53 -17.42 11.75
CA ILE A 304 9.27 -18.05 12.19
C ILE A 304 9.53 -18.89 13.46
N GLU A 305 10.53 -19.75 13.44
CA GLU A 305 10.89 -20.62 14.58
C GLU A 305 11.35 -19.85 15.82
N SER A 306 12.13 -18.76 15.64
CA SER A 306 12.61 -17.90 16.73
C SER A 306 11.52 -16.99 17.31
N GLY A 307 10.44 -16.76 16.56
CA GLY A 307 9.38 -15.81 16.88
C GLY A 307 9.68 -14.37 16.47
N ASP A 308 10.78 -14.08 15.77
CA ASP A 308 11.10 -12.73 15.31
C ASP A 308 10.19 -12.29 14.16
N TYR A 309 9.80 -13.23 13.31
CA TYR A 309 8.76 -13.01 12.30
C TYR A 309 7.42 -12.61 12.93
N ALA A 310 6.99 -13.27 13.97
CA ALA A 310 5.74 -12.94 14.67
C ALA A 310 5.78 -11.50 15.24
N LYS A 311 6.93 -11.05 15.78
CA LYS A 311 7.11 -9.66 16.25
C LYS A 311 6.97 -8.64 15.12
N VAL A 312 7.43 -8.97 13.91
CA VAL A 312 7.24 -8.09 12.74
C VAL A 312 5.75 -7.98 12.38
N LEU A 313 5.00 -9.08 12.38
CA LEU A 313 3.57 -9.04 12.11
C LEU A 313 2.79 -8.31 13.20
N GLU A 314 3.08 -8.58 14.50
CA GLU A 314 2.47 -7.90 15.64
C GLU A 314 2.67 -6.38 15.57
N ARG A 315 3.86 -5.94 15.17
CA ARG A 315 4.19 -4.53 15.01
C ARG A 315 3.27 -3.80 14.02
N TRP A 316 2.71 -4.51 13.06
CA TRP A 316 1.88 -3.99 11.97
C TRP A 316 0.44 -4.53 12.01
N GLU A 317 0.03 -5.20 13.10
CA GLU A 317 -1.31 -5.77 13.30
C GLU A 317 -1.72 -6.73 12.16
N LEU A 318 -0.79 -7.62 11.77
CA LEU A 318 -0.95 -8.56 10.65
C LEU A 318 -0.83 -10.04 11.05
N GLU A 319 -0.99 -10.38 12.32
CA GLU A 319 -0.85 -11.74 12.85
C GLU A 319 -1.83 -12.71 12.19
N ASP A 320 -3.02 -12.26 11.82
CA ASP A 320 -4.06 -13.07 11.17
C ASP A 320 -3.66 -13.48 9.73
N GLU A 321 -2.69 -12.83 9.11
CA GLU A 321 -2.16 -13.19 7.80
C GLU A 321 -0.86 -14.01 7.89
N SER A 322 -0.47 -14.45 9.08
CA SER A 322 0.75 -15.24 9.31
C SER A 322 0.76 -16.57 8.54
N VAL A 323 1.96 -17.05 8.24
CA VAL A 323 2.21 -18.39 7.71
C VAL A 323 3.01 -19.21 8.72
N ASP A 324 2.77 -20.51 8.73
CA ASP A 324 3.49 -21.43 9.61
C ASP A 324 4.87 -21.82 9.06
N GLU A 325 5.06 -21.66 7.75
CA GLU A 325 6.28 -22.02 7.03
C GLU A 325 6.46 -21.15 5.79
N ALA A 326 7.69 -20.69 5.55
CA ALA A 326 8.08 -19.99 4.33
C ALA A 326 8.37 -21.02 3.21
N LEU A 327 7.33 -21.38 2.47
CA LEU A 327 7.46 -22.28 1.32
C LEU A 327 8.08 -21.59 0.12
N VAL A 328 8.84 -22.34 -0.67
CA VAL A 328 9.36 -21.88 -1.96
C VAL A 328 8.40 -22.29 -3.08
N ASN A 329 7.96 -21.32 -3.87
CA ASN A 329 7.08 -21.52 -5.03
C ASN A 329 5.82 -22.37 -4.75
N PRO A 330 5.06 -22.12 -3.66
CA PRO A 330 3.84 -22.88 -3.41
C PRO A 330 2.83 -22.70 -4.55
N PRO A 331 1.75 -23.50 -4.59
CA PRO A 331 0.64 -23.21 -5.49
C PRO A 331 0.13 -21.79 -5.29
N GLY A 332 -0.17 -21.12 -6.39
CA GLY A 332 -0.69 -19.74 -6.39
C GLY A 332 -1.94 -19.62 -7.26
N ARG A 333 -2.35 -18.35 -7.54
CA ARG A 333 -3.49 -18.14 -8.44
C ARG A 333 -3.27 -18.89 -9.75
N PRO A 334 -4.26 -19.70 -10.19
CA PRO A 334 -4.17 -20.47 -11.43
C PRO A 334 -3.99 -19.56 -12.65
N ARG A 335 -3.50 -20.15 -13.74
CA ARG A 335 -3.50 -19.48 -15.06
C ARG A 335 -4.91 -19.38 -15.58
N GLU A 336 -5.18 -18.34 -16.28
CA GLU A 336 -6.35 -18.25 -17.14
C GLU A 336 -6.12 -19.07 -18.42
N ASP A 337 -7.12 -19.86 -18.81
CA ASP A 337 -7.09 -20.69 -20.04
C ASP A 337 -7.25 -19.87 -21.33
#